data_3e22203ff89515cd60b5f44d43ace9ad
#
_entry.id   3e22203ff89515cd60b5f44d43ace9ad
#
_cell.length_a   1.000
_cell.length_b   1.000
_cell.length_c   1.000
_cell.angle_alpha   90.00
_cell.angle_beta   90.00
_cell.angle_gamma   90.00
#
_symmetry.space_group_name_H-M   'P 1'
#
loop_
_entity.id
_entity.type
_entity.pdbx_description
1 polymer ?
#
loop_
_entity_poly.entity_id
_entity_poly.type
_entity_poly.pdbx_seq_one_letter_code
_entity_poly.pdbx_strand_id
1 'polypeptide(L)'
;LTHEYKDAPEMRQLMREYQDQLRDIGLNGLGLLPPIPHSSGHKFVGTETCGKCHKTAFEIWEGTPHAHATASIVSPPEDPGYVARHFDPECISCHVTGWNPQEYYPYASGYLSLEQSGHLTGNGCENCHGPGAEHSAAEEEGSNISEEARIALRNAMKLPLEKAREKCMTCHDLDNSPDFHEPD
;
A
#
# COMPACT_ATOMS: atom_id res chain seq x y z
N LEU A 1 23.02 -10.33 -10.02
CA LEU A 1 23.86 -9.64 -9.02
C LEU A 1 23.44 -10.11 -7.64
N THR A 2 24.38 -10.51 -6.82
CA THR A 2 24.10 -10.97 -5.45
C THR A 2 24.49 -9.88 -4.45
N HIS A 3 23.98 -9.98 -3.22
CA HIS A 3 24.29 -9.10 -2.08
C HIS A 3 25.79 -9.05 -1.72
N GLU A 4 26.63 -9.88 -2.33
CA GLU A 4 28.09 -9.89 -2.17
C GLU A 4 28.77 -8.63 -2.78
N TYR A 5 28.10 -7.96 -3.72
CA TYR A 5 28.61 -6.76 -4.37
C TYR A 5 28.02 -5.51 -3.74
N LYS A 6 28.87 -4.60 -3.28
CA LYS A 6 28.45 -3.29 -2.79
C LYS A 6 28.13 -2.36 -3.97
N ASP A 7 27.13 -1.53 -3.78
CA ASP A 7 26.82 -0.48 -4.76
C ASP A 7 28.01 0.46 -4.92
N ALA A 8 28.28 0.86 -6.17
CA ALA A 8 29.24 1.90 -6.45
C ALA A 8 28.78 3.24 -5.81
N PRO A 9 29.69 4.01 -5.16
CA PRO A 9 29.33 5.27 -4.53
C PRO A 9 28.64 6.26 -5.48
N GLU A 10 29.07 6.27 -6.74
CA GLU A 10 28.50 7.12 -7.78
C GLU A 10 27.05 6.75 -8.10
N MET A 11 26.72 5.46 -8.07
CA MET A 11 25.35 4.99 -8.30
C MET A 11 24.44 5.34 -7.10
N ARG A 12 24.95 5.22 -5.88
CA ARG A 12 24.22 5.68 -4.68
C ARG A 12 23.97 7.19 -4.71
N GLN A 13 24.96 7.97 -5.17
CA GLN A 13 24.79 9.41 -5.32
C GLN A 13 23.74 9.75 -6.38
N LEU A 14 23.81 9.13 -7.55
CA LEU A 14 22.81 9.29 -8.62
C LEU A 14 21.39 8.95 -8.13
N MET A 15 21.24 7.87 -7.38
CA MET A 15 19.95 7.49 -6.80
C MET A 15 19.43 8.54 -5.80
N ARG A 16 20.31 9.13 -4.95
CA ARG A 16 19.92 10.22 -4.06
C ARG A 16 19.42 11.43 -4.83
N GLU A 17 20.17 11.86 -5.83
CA GLU A 17 19.80 12.99 -6.68
C GLU A 17 18.45 12.75 -7.40
N TYR A 18 18.21 11.53 -7.86
CA TYR A 18 16.93 11.14 -8.45
C TYR A 18 15.78 11.22 -7.44
N GLN A 19 15.95 10.67 -6.24
CA GLN A 19 14.92 10.72 -5.20
C GLN A 19 14.68 12.14 -4.68
N ASP A 20 15.72 12.97 -4.60
CA ASP A 20 15.59 14.40 -4.26
C ASP A 20 14.79 15.15 -5.34
N GLN A 21 15.01 14.86 -6.61
CA GLN A 21 14.22 15.42 -7.72
C GLN A 21 12.75 15.02 -7.63
N LEU A 22 12.45 13.73 -7.37
CA LEU A 22 11.06 13.26 -7.20
C LEU A 22 10.37 13.95 -6.03
N ARG A 23 11.08 14.09 -4.88
CA ARG A 23 10.56 14.84 -3.72
C ARG A 23 10.23 16.27 -4.08
N ASP A 24 11.13 16.98 -4.77
CA ASP A 24 11.00 18.40 -5.10
C ASP A 24 9.92 18.64 -6.16
N ILE A 25 9.74 17.73 -7.12
CA ILE A 25 8.66 17.72 -8.10
C ILE A 25 7.32 17.43 -7.43
N GLY A 26 7.28 16.47 -6.52
CA GLY A 26 6.10 16.01 -5.79
C GLY A 26 5.00 15.44 -6.70
N LEU A 27 3.96 14.89 -6.10
CA LEU A 27 2.86 14.24 -6.82
C LEU A 27 2.16 15.18 -7.83
N ASN A 28 2.06 16.47 -7.51
CA ASN A 28 1.46 17.46 -8.40
C ASN A 28 2.29 17.67 -9.67
N GLY A 29 3.60 17.83 -9.53
CA GLY A 29 4.50 18.03 -10.67
C GLY A 29 4.65 16.77 -11.54
N LEU A 30 4.47 15.58 -10.95
CA LEU A 30 4.38 14.31 -11.66
C LEU A 30 3.03 14.09 -12.35
N GLY A 31 2.07 15.00 -12.21
CA GLY A 31 0.74 14.88 -12.82
C GLY A 31 -0.17 13.84 -12.13
N LEU A 32 0.13 13.46 -10.90
CA LEU A 32 -0.62 12.46 -10.12
C LEU A 32 -1.70 13.08 -9.23
N LEU A 33 -1.86 14.39 -9.25
CA LEU A 33 -2.92 15.10 -8.56
C LEU A 33 -3.83 15.83 -9.54
N PRO A 34 -5.16 15.92 -9.25
CA PRO A 34 -5.84 15.36 -8.08
C PRO A 34 -5.93 13.83 -8.14
N PRO A 35 -5.98 13.15 -6.95
CA PRO A 35 -6.15 11.71 -6.89
C PRO A 35 -7.48 11.26 -7.52
N ILE A 36 -7.51 10.04 -8.04
CA ILE A 36 -8.66 9.48 -8.74
C ILE A 36 -9.55 8.71 -7.75
N PRO A 37 -10.90 8.85 -7.80
CA PRO A 37 -11.79 8.02 -6.99
C PRO A 37 -11.58 6.52 -7.29
N HIS A 38 -11.60 5.68 -6.25
CA HIS A 38 -11.56 4.24 -6.45
C HIS A 38 -12.80 3.78 -7.23
N SER A 39 -12.66 2.78 -8.10
CA SER A 39 -13.73 2.31 -9.00
C SER A 39 -14.98 1.81 -8.28
N SER A 40 -14.85 1.32 -7.03
CA SER A 40 -16.00 0.94 -6.19
C SER A 40 -16.80 2.13 -5.65
N GLY A 41 -16.28 3.36 -5.73
CA GLY A 41 -16.83 4.54 -5.08
C GLY A 41 -16.58 4.63 -3.57
N HIS A 42 -15.99 3.60 -2.97
CA HIS A 42 -15.68 3.54 -1.54
C HIS A 42 -14.34 4.22 -1.20
N LYS A 43 -14.15 4.52 0.10
CA LYS A 43 -12.96 5.23 0.60
C LYS A 43 -12.09 4.32 1.46
N PHE A 44 -10.79 4.57 1.44
CA PHE A 44 -9.80 3.95 2.32
C PHE A 44 -9.88 4.56 3.73
N VAL A 45 -9.69 3.73 4.75
CA VAL A 45 -9.85 4.10 6.17
C VAL A 45 -8.66 3.71 7.04
N GLY A 46 -7.78 2.87 6.51
CA GLY A 46 -6.57 2.40 7.19
C GLY A 46 -6.76 1.15 8.04
N THR A 47 -5.70 0.38 8.11
CA THR A 47 -5.68 -0.97 8.73
C THR A 47 -6.02 -0.95 10.22
N GLU A 48 -5.65 0.09 10.96
CA GLU A 48 -6.01 0.22 12.38
C GLU A 48 -7.52 0.23 12.61
N THR A 49 -8.29 0.80 11.69
CA THR A 49 -9.76 0.78 11.78
C THR A 49 -10.29 -0.65 11.62
N CYS A 50 -9.72 -1.43 10.72
CA CYS A 50 -10.05 -2.85 10.54
C CYS A 50 -9.73 -3.65 11.81
N GLY A 51 -8.58 -3.39 12.45
CA GLY A 51 -8.11 -4.04 13.67
C GLY A 51 -9.04 -3.87 14.87
N LYS A 52 -9.88 -2.84 14.93
CA LYS A 52 -10.85 -2.66 16.02
C LYS A 52 -11.82 -3.82 16.12
N CYS A 53 -12.21 -4.42 15.00
CA CYS A 53 -13.13 -5.56 14.92
C CYS A 53 -12.40 -6.86 14.54
N HIS A 54 -11.45 -6.83 13.60
CA HIS A 54 -10.72 -7.98 13.09
C HIS A 54 -9.38 -8.19 13.81
N LYS A 55 -9.41 -8.29 15.15
CA LYS A 55 -8.24 -8.30 16.03
C LYS A 55 -7.20 -9.38 15.66
N THR A 56 -7.64 -10.62 15.51
CA THR A 56 -6.72 -11.74 15.20
C THR A 56 -6.05 -11.57 13.83
N ALA A 57 -6.80 -11.11 12.82
CA ALA A 57 -6.23 -10.85 11.50
C ALA A 57 -5.24 -9.67 11.54
N PHE A 58 -5.54 -8.64 12.33
CA PHE A 58 -4.65 -7.50 12.55
C PHE A 58 -3.34 -7.92 13.23
N GLU A 59 -3.40 -8.71 14.31
CA GLU A 59 -2.24 -9.22 15.02
C GLU A 59 -1.32 -10.07 14.10
N ILE A 60 -1.91 -10.89 13.22
CA ILE A 60 -1.14 -11.65 12.23
C ILE A 60 -0.49 -10.71 11.22
N TRP A 61 -1.25 -9.76 10.65
CA TRP A 61 -0.74 -8.80 9.66
C TRP A 61 0.40 -7.94 10.24
N GLU A 62 0.26 -7.45 11.47
CA GLU A 62 1.24 -6.60 12.14
C GLU A 62 2.62 -7.26 12.24
N GLY A 63 2.67 -8.59 12.36
CA GLY A 63 3.90 -9.40 12.35
C GLY A 63 4.47 -9.69 10.96
N THR A 64 3.90 -9.18 9.88
CA THR A 64 4.34 -9.48 8.51
C THR A 64 5.17 -8.34 7.90
N PRO A 65 6.00 -8.62 6.87
CA PRO A 65 6.66 -7.58 6.09
C PRO A 65 5.70 -6.55 5.47
N HIS A 66 4.45 -6.91 5.19
CA HIS A 66 3.44 -5.99 4.67
C HIS A 66 3.15 -4.83 5.61
N ALA A 67 3.09 -5.07 6.92
CA ALA A 67 2.90 -4.00 7.92
C ALA A 67 4.05 -2.98 7.90
N HIS A 68 5.24 -3.42 7.55
CA HIS A 68 6.46 -2.63 7.54
C HIS A 68 6.87 -2.16 6.14
N ALA A 69 6.02 -2.37 5.13
CA ALA A 69 6.35 -2.08 3.73
C ALA A 69 6.77 -0.62 3.51
N THR A 70 6.06 0.36 4.06
CA THR A 70 6.48 1.77 3.96
C THR A 70 7.81 2.03 4.65
N ALA A 71 8.02 1.47 5.84
CA ALA A 71 9.26 1.65 6.59
C ALA A 71 10.47 1.12 5.81
N SER A 72 10.32 0.03 5.06
CA SER A 72 11.39 -0.57 4.25
C SER A 72 11.86 0.32 3.10
N ILE A 73 11.05 1.26 2.62
CA ILE A 73 11.43 2.23 1.57
C ILE A 73 11.78 3.61 2.13
N VAL A 74 11.54 3.86 3.41
CA VAL A 74 11.91 5.11 4.09
C VAL A 74 13.29 5.00 4.72
N SER A 75 13.50 4.02 5.57
CA SER A 75 14.75 3.83 6.31
C SER A 75 14.81 2.40 6.90
N PRO A 76 15.19 1.41 6.12
CA PRO A 76 15.34 0.06 6.63
C PRO A 76 16.46 0.01 7.68
N PRO A 77 16.24 -0.61 8.84
CA PRO A 77 17.19 -0.60 9.95
C PRO A 77 18.51 -1.34 9.63
N GLU A 78 18.50 -2.26 8.68
CA GLU A 78 19.64 -3.09 8.30
C GLU A 78 20.61 -2.39 7.33
N ASP A 79 20.23 -1.27 6.72
CA ASP A 79 21.08 -0.52 5.77
C ASP A 79 21.21 0.95 6.11
N PRO A 80 22.21 1.33 6.94
CA PRO A 80 22.46 2.72 7.29
C PRO A 80 22.84 3.63 6.10
N GLY A 81 23.18 3.04 4.96
CA GLY A 81 23.51 3.76 3.72
C GLY A 81 22.35 3.83 2.73
N TYR A 82 21.18 3.36 3.11
CA TYR A 82 20.00 3.30 2.24
C TYR A 82 19.59 4.67 1.70
N VAL A 83 19.17 4.68 0.46
CA VAL A 83 18.58 5.86 -0.16
C VAL A 83 17.05 5.73 -0.07
N ALA A 84 16.41 6.64 0.65
CA ALA A 84 14.96 6.66 0.81
C ALA A 84 14.25 6.73 -0.56
N ARG A 85 13.22 5.90 -0.75
CA ARG A 85 12.48 5.76 -2.02
C ARG A 85 10.99 6.08 -1.90
N HIS A 86 10.57 6.66 -0.81
CA HIS A 86 9.17 6.97 -0.55
C HIS A 86 8.65 8.24 -1.25
N PHE A 87 9.40 8.73 -2.23
CA PHE A 87 8.98 9.78 -3.17
C PHE A 87 8.72 9.22 -4.57
N ASP A 88 9.07 7.97 -4.80
CA ASP A 88 8.97 7.30 -6.09
C ASP A 88 7.61 6.59 -6.21
N PRO A 89 6.75 6.98 -7.17
CA PRO A 89 5.44 6.35 -7.37
C PRO A 89 5.51 4.83 -7.59
N GLU A 90 6.54 4.32 -8.26
CA GLU A 90 6.73 2.87 -8.44
C GLU A 90 6.90 2.16 -7.11
N CYS A 91 7.70 2.73 -6.20
CA CYS A 91 7.90 2.15 -4.88
C CYS A 91 6.65 2.33 -4.00
N ILE A 92 6.12 3.58 -3.94
CA ILE A 92 4.98 3.92 -3.08
C ILE A 92 3.77 3.03 -3.40
N SER A 93 3.48 2.80 -4.67
CA SER A 93 2.25 2.14 -5.12
C SER A 93 2.03 0.75 -4.50
N CYS A 94 3.10 0.03 -4.19
CA CYS A 94 3.07 -1.28 -3.53
C CYS A 94 3.33 -1.22 -2.02
N HIS A 95 3.96 -0.15 -1.53
CA HIS A 95 4.43 -0.04 -0.15
C HIS A 95 3.52 0.78 0.77
N VAL A 96 2.38 1.27 0.27
CA VAL A 96 1.38 2.01 1.05
C VAL A 96 -0.04 1.50 0.76
N THR A 97 -1.03 2.02 1.47
CA THR A 97 -2.45 1.70 1.26
C THR A 97 -3.13 2.76 0.41
N GLY A 98 -3.92 2.32 -0.58
CA GLY A 98 -4.78 3.20 -1.37
C GLY A 98 -4.13 3.80 -2.61
N TRP A 99 -3.27 3.04 -3.27
CA TRP A 99 -2.72 3.32 -4.60
C TRP A 99 -3.10 2.23 -5.60
N ASN A 100 -3.07 2.57 -6.89
CA ASN A 100 -3.08 1.59 -7.97
C ASN A 100 -1.63 1.12 -8.21
N PRO A 101 -1.28 -0.12 -7.87
CA PRO A 101 0.09 -0.59 -7.96
C PRO A 101 0.59 -0.80 -9.40
N GLN A 102 -0.31 -0.93 -10.38
CA GLN A 102 0.04 -1.18 -11.78
C GLN A 102 0.11 0.09 -12.63
N GLU A 103 -0.54 1.17 -12.20
CA GLU A 103 -0.58 2.44 -12.93
C GLU A 103 0.01 3.60 -12.11
N TYR A 104 0.54 3.32 -10.92
CA TYR A 104 1.33 4.22 -10.09
C TYR A 104 0.66 5.55 -9.74
N TYR A 105 -0.64 5.54 -9.41
CA TYR A 105 -1.35 6.73 -8.99
C TYR A 105 -2.12 6.54 -7.67
N PRO A 106 -2.30 7.62 -6.87
CA PRO A 106 -3.08 7.56 -5.64
C PRO A 106 -4.57 7.57 -5.90
N TYR A 107 -5.32 6.81 -5.11
CA TYR A 107 -6.77 6.97 -5.02
C TYR A 107 -7.16 8.14 -4.11
N ALA A 108 -8.35 8.72 -4.33
CA ALA A 108 -8.83 9.95 -3.69
C ALA A 108 -8.84 9.94 -2.15
N SER A 109 -8.84 8.80 -1.50
CA SER A 109 -8.72 8.65 -0.05
C SER A 109 -7.50 7.81 0.35
N GLY A 110 -6.60 7.58 -0.60
CA GLY A 110 -5.37 6.82 -0.41
C GLY A 110 -4.23 7.64 0.20
N TYR A 111 -3.10 7.00 0.35
CA TYR A 111 -1.88 7.62 0.87
C TYR A 111 -1.37 8.73 -0.05
N LEU A 112 -0.95 9.86 0.53
CA LEU A 112 -0.33 10.97 -0.20
C LEU A 112 1.08 11.30 0.34
N SER A 113 1.25 11.28 1.67
CA SER A 113 2.54 11.47 2.32
C SER A 113 2.49 10.95 3.76
N LEU A 114 3.65 10.79 4.38
CA LEU A 114 3.75 10.42 5.80
C LEU A 114 3.03 11.40 6.73
N GLU A 115 3.05 12.69 6.37
CA GLU A 115 2.44 13.75 7.17
C GLU A 115 0.92 13.79 7.03
N GLN A 116 0.40 13.61 5.79
CA GLN A 116 -1.02 13.77 5.50
C GLN A 116 -1.84 12.50 5.75
N SER A 117 -1.22 11.34 5.53
CA SER A 117 -1.91 10.05 5.51
C SER A 117 -1.10 8.92 6.13
N GLY A 118 -0.37 9.21 7.24
CA GLY A 118 0.44 8.22 7.96
C GLY A 118 -0.32 6.99 8.43
N HIS A 119 -1.64 7.07 8.62
CA HIS A 119 -2.53 5.93 8.94
C HIS A 119 -2.71 4.94 7.77
N LEU A 120 -2.22 5.29 6.57
CA LEU A 120 -2.27 4.45 5.37
C LEU A 120 -0.88 3.90 5.00
N THR A 121 0.07 3.94 5.92
CA THR A 121 1.38 3.29 5.77
C THR A 121 1.24 1.77 5.80
N GLY A 122 2.18 1.08 5.18
CA GLY A 122 2.16 -0.37 5.00
C GLY A 122 1.25 -0.83 3.85
N ASN A 123 1.50 -2.04 3.39
CA ASN A 123 0.56 -2.76 2.52
C ASN A 123 -0.57 -3.31 3.40
N GLY A 124 -1.61 -2.48 3.58
CA GLY A 124 -2.67 -2.72 4.55
C GLY A 124 -3.75 -3.68 4.08
N CYS A 125 -4.70 -3.97 4.98
CA CYS A 125 -5.82 -4.86 4.70
C CYS A 125 -6.57 -4.48 3.43
N GLU A 126 -6.73 -3.19 3.18
CA GLU A 126 -7.49 -2.64 2.07
C GLU A 126 -6.81 -2.80 0.71
N ASN A 127 -5.50 -3.06 0.67
CA ASN A 127 -4.81 -3.37 -0.58
C ASN A 127 -5.28 -4.72 -1.18
N CYS A 128 -5.65 -5.66 -0.31
CA CYS A 128 -6.20 -6.95 -0.72
C CYS A 128 -7.74 -6.95 -0.78
N HIS A 129 -8.38 -6.34 0.21
CA HIS A 129 -9.82 -6.41 0.42
C HIS A 129 -10.61 -5.25 -0.20
N GLY A 130 -9.92 -4.22 -0.71
CA GLY A 130 -10.55 -2.99 -1.20
C GLY A 130 -10.87 -1.98 -0.08
N PRO A 131 -11.29 -0.75 -0.47
CA PRO A 131 -11.53 0.34 0.47
C PRO A 131 -12.70 0.03 1.41
N GLY A 132 -12.49 0.17 2.73
CA GLY A 132 -13.34 -0.35 3.78
C GLY A 132 -14.12 0.67 4.61
N ALA A 133 -14.08 1.96 4.28
CA ALA A 133 -14.73 2.98 5.10
C ALA A 133 -16.23 2.76 5.26
N GLU A 134 -16.93 2.45 4.16
CA GLU A 134 -18.38 2.23 4.16
C GLU A 134 -18.75 0.92 4.88
N HIS A 135 -17.92 -0.13 4.74
CA HIS A 135 -18.08 -1.35 5.51
C HIS A 135 -17.91 -1.06 7.02
N SER A 136 -16.84 -0.39 7.40
CA SER A 136 -16.58 -0.04 8.80
C SER A 136 -17.74 0.75 9.41
N ALA A 137 -18.19 1.81 8.73
CA ALA A 137 -19.30 2.64 9.18
C ALA A 137 -20.63 1.84 9.29
N ALA A 138 -20.85 0.86 8.42
CA ALA A 138 -22.04 0.01 8.47
C ALA A 138 -22.04 -0.95 9.65
N GLU A 139 -20.87 -1.32 10.19
CA GLU A 139 -20.73 -2.21 11.34
C GLU A 139 -20.72 -1.45 12.69
N GLU A 140 -20.66 -0.12 12.68
CA GLU A 140 -20.73 0.67 13.91
C GLU A 140 -22.07 0.53 14.62
N GLU A 141 -22.04 0.54 15.97
CA GLU A 141 -23.24 0.49 16.80
C GLU A 141 -24.14 1.70 16.51
N GLY A 142 -25.43 1.45 16.27
CA GLY A 142 -26.39 2.50 15.92
C GLY A 142 -26.46 2.83 14.42
N SER A 143 -25.73 2.13 13.58
CA SER A 143 -25.84 2.28 12.11
C SER A 143 -27.28 1.96 11.64
N ASN A 144 -27.89 2.89 10.89
CA ASN A 144 -29.26 2.77 10.34
C ASN A 144 -29.30 2.13 8.95
N ILE A 145 -28.28 1.37 8.57
CA ILE A 145 -28.22 0.70 7.28
C ILE A 145 -29.08 -0.58 7.27
N SER A 146 -29.70 -0.93 6.13
CA SER A 146 -30.46 -2.17 6.01
C SER A 146 -29.52 -3.39 6.07
N GLU A 147 -30.06 -4.55 6.50
CA GLU A 147 -29.27 -5.78 6.55
C GLU A 147 -28.78 -6.22 5.16
N GLU A 148 -29.59 -6.04 4.11
CA GLU A 148 -29.19 -6.31 2.72
C GLU A 148 -27.98 -5.46 2.30
N ALA A 149 -27.98 -4.16 2.63
CA ALA A 149 -26.88 -3.27 2.31
C ALA A 149 -25.63 -3.63 3.14
N ARG A 150 -25.80 -4.01 4.40
CA ARG A 150 -24.70 -4.49 5.27
C ARG A 150 -24.05 -5.75 4.69
N ILE A 151 -24.87 -6.73 4.26
CA ILE A 151 -24.38 -7.95 3.62
C ILE A 151 -23.64 -7.63 2.31
N ALA A 152 -24.13 -6.68 1.51
CA ALA A 152 -23.47 -6.26 0.28
C ALA A 152 -22.08 -5.67 0.56
N LEU A 153 -21.94 -4.80 1.57
CA LEU A 153 -20.67 -4.23 1.97
C LEU A 153 -19.70 -5.30 2.51
N ARG A 154 -20.17 -6.25 3.32
CA ARG A 154 -19.35 -7.41 3.75
C ARG A 154 -18.86 -8.24 2.56
N ASN A 155 -19.71 -8.46 1.58
CA ASN A 155 -19.34 -9.23 0.38
C ASN A 155 -18.34 -8.48 -0.50
N ALA A 156 -18.42 -7.15 -0.57
CA ALA A 156 -17.48 -6.32 -1.31
C ALA A 156 -16.04 -6.40 -0.74
N MET A 157 -15.90 -6.70 0.57
CA MET A 157 -14.61 -6.86 1.24
C MET A 157 -14.02 -8.28 1.13
N LYS A 158 -14.72 -9.22 0.48
CA LYS A 158 -14.20 -10.59 0.36
C LYS A 158 -13.22 -10.71 -0.78
N LEU A 159 -12.06 -11.29 -0.50
CA LEU A 159 -11.12 -11.76 -1.52
C LEU A 159 -11.26 -13.29 -1.62
N PRO A 160 -11.91 -13.82 -2.66
CA PRO A 160 -12.00 -15.26 -2.88
C PRO A 160 -10.60 -15.87 -3.05
N LEU A 161 -10.37 -17.05 -2.47
CA LEU A 161 -9.05 -17.70 -2.48
C LEU A 161 -8.53 -17.93 -3.91
N GLU A 162 -9.40 -18.28 -4.83
CA GLU A 162 -9.08 -18.49 -6.25
C GLU A 162 -8.60 -17.20 -6.96
N LYS A 163 -8.91 -16.03 -6.40
CA LYS A 163 -8.46 -14.72 -6.92
C LYS A 163 -7.27 -14.14 -6.13
N ALA A 164 -6.90 -14.77 -5.02
CA ALA A 164 -5.87 -14.24 -4.14
C ALA A 164 -4.52 -14.08 -4.87
N ARG A 165 -4.11 -15.11 -5.65
CA ARG A 165 -2.86 -15.03 -6.41
C ARG A 165 -2.83 -13.87 -7.40
N GLU A 166 -3.90 -13.70 -8.19
CA GLU A 166 -4.01 -12.59 -9.13
C GLU A 166 -3.86 -11.24 -8.41
N LYS A 167 -4.50 -11.10 -7.24
CA LYS A 167 -4.38 -9.91 -6.41
C LYS A 167 -2.98 -9.70 -5.85
N CYS A 168 -2.30 -10.74 -5.37
CA CYS A 168 -0.91 -10.66 -4.91
C CYS A 168 0.02 -10.19 -6.03
N MET A 169 -0.18 -10.70 -7.25
CA MET A 169 0.65 -10.37 -8.42
C MET A 169 0.50 -8.92 -8.90
N THR A 170 -0.42 -8.14 -8.38
CA THR A 170 -0.45 -6.70 -8.68
C THR A 170 0.72 -5.93 -8.08
N CYS A 171 1.36 -6.47 -7.04
CA CYS A 171 2.57 -5.93 -6.41
C CYS A 171 3.77 -6.90 -6.54
N HIS A 172 3.50 -8.21 -6.49
CA HIS A 172 4.50 -9.26 -6.65
C HIS A 172 4.62 -9.67 -8.13
N ASP A 173 4.98 -8.72 -8.98
CA ASP A 173 5.29 -8.97 -10.38
C ASP A 173 6.73 -9.47 -10.58
N LEU A 174 7.08 -9.81 -11.83
CA LEU A 174 8.40 -10.36 -12.15
C LEU A 174 9.55 -9.36 -11.94
N ASP A 175 9.28 -8.06 -12.07
CA ASP A 175 10.29 -7.02 -11.94
C ASP A 175 10.60 -6.71 -10.48
N ASN A 176 9.56 -6.70 -9.62
CA ASN A 176 9.66 -6.28 -8.23
C ASN A 176 9.78 -7.44 -7.23
N SER A 177 9.35 -8.64 -7.60
CA SER A 177 9.34 -9.81 -6.71
C SER A 177 9.51 -11.12 -7.49
N PRO A 178 10.65 -11.32 -8.18
CA PRO A 178 10.88 -12.47 -9.04
C PRO A 178 10.75 -13.80 -8.29
N ASP A 179 11.22 -13.88 -7.04
CA ASP A 179 11.17 -15.09 -6.22
C ASP A 179 9.72 -15.56 -5.91
N PHE A 180 8.74 -14.65 -5.95
CA PHE A 180 7.33 -14.99 -5.77
C PHE A 180 6.78 -15.87 -6.90
N HIS A 181 7.42 -15.87 -8.05
CA HIS A 181 7.01 -16.61 -9.25
C HIS A 181 7.74 -17.95 -9.40
N GLU A 182 8.81 -18.18 -8.66
CA GLU A 182 9.52 -19.44 -8.72
C GLU A 182 8.74 -20.51 -7.93
N PRO A 183 8.49 -21.69 -8.52
CA PRO A 183 7.94 -22.80 -7.75
C PRO A 183 9.02 -23.32 -6.79
N ASP A 184 8.65 -23.54 -5.53
CA ASP A 184 9.47 -24.24 -4.54
C ASP A 184 9.90 -25.66 -5.00
#